data_d972ccec9504e834a42a69d3e542d77d
#
_entry.id   d972ccec9504e834a42a69d3e542d77d
#
_cell.length_a   1.000
_cell.length_b   1.000
_cell.length_c   1.000
_cell.angle_alpha   90.00
_cell.angle_beta   90.00
_cell.angle_gamma   90.00
#
_symmetry.space_group_name_H-M   'P 1'
#
loop_
_entity.id
_entity.type
_entity.pdbx_description
1 polymer ?
#
loop_
_entity_poly.entity_id
_entity_poly.type
_entity_poly.pdbx_seq_one_letter_code
_entity_poly.pdbx_strand_id
1 'polypeptide(L)'
;MKVYDITKFAKTNQGTCINLKPIVTKGMRVEKGDIMVEGYSTQSGELALGQNMKVAFMPWKGYNFEDAIVISERVVREDVFTSLHVTEYSLEVRDTKRGQEELTADIPNVSEEATKDLDENGLIRIGAHVGAGDILIGKITPKGESDPSPEEKLLRAIFGDKAGDVKDASLKLGPSANGVVIDKMLFSRMVKDRKSKAADKAILETIDGEFDKEAAALRKTLVEKLMKIVGGKTSQGVQNYYKEMQIKKGVKFTQRALQTLDFSIVNTDGWTRDQGNNALVKRVVHNYNLKYNDLLGTFKRKKFQVTVGDELPAGIVKLAKVFVANKRKLKVGDKMAGRHGNKGIVARIVRQEDMPFLEDGTPVDIVLNPLGVPSRMNLGQIYETVLGWAGQKLGMKFATPIFDGASLDEISGYTEKANVPSFGVTHLYDGETGERFDQPATVGVIYMIKLSHMVDDKMHARSIGPYSLITQQPLGGKAQFGGQRFGEMEVWALEAFGASHILQEILTVKSDDVVGRAKTYEAIVKGDPMPTPGIPESFNVLMHELRGLGLTVALEA
;
A
#
# COMPACT_ATOMS: atom_id res chain seq x y z
N MET A 1 -21.49 26.84 -9.97
CA MET A 1 -21.01 25.50 -10.30
C MET A 1 -20.10 25.07 -9.16
N LYS A 2 -20.33 23.89 -8.59
CA LYS A 2 -19.49 23.35 -7.52
C LYS A 2 -18.75 22.13 -8.10
N VAL A 3 -17.44 22.08 -7.92
CA VAL A 3 -16.57 21.02 -8.43
C VAL A 3 -16.09 20.20 -7.23
N TYR A 4 -16.11 18.89 -7.36
CA TYR A 4 -15.62 17.95 -6.37
C TYR A 4 -14.56 17.07 -7.03
N ASP A 5 -13.36 17.13 -6.53
CA ASP A 5 -12.25 16.32 -7.02
C ASP A 5 -12.31 14.92 -6.41
N ILE A 6 -12.10 13.89 -7.23
CA ILE A 6 -12.17 12.49 -6.84
C ILE A 6 -10.78 11.88 -6.94
N THR A 7 -10.25 11.43 -5.79
CA THR A 7 -8.95 10.79 -5.72
C THR A 7 -9.04 9.34 -6.18
N LYS A 8 -8.12 8.93 -7.07
CA LYS A 8 -7.99 7.56 -7.55
C LYS A 8 -6.57 7.04 -7.35
N PHE A 9 -6.46 5.77 -6.99
CA PHE A 9 -5.19 5.03 -6.86
C PHE A 9 -4.13 5.72 -6.00
N ALA A 10 -4.54 6.46 -4.96
CA ALA A 10 -3.63 7.04 -4.00
C ALA A 10 -3.30 6.04 -2.88
N LYS A 11 -2.04 6.04 -2.45
CA LYS A 11 -1.59 5.22 -1.32
C LYS A 11 -2.10 5.78 0.00
N THR A 12 -2.61 4.91 0.88
CA THR A 12 -2.88 5.24 2.29
C THR A 12 -1.64 5.00 3.15
N ASN A 13 -1.66 5.50 4.40
CA ASN A 13 -0.59 5.24 5.37
C ASN A 13 -0.42 3.75 5.70
N GLN A 14 -1.47 2.94 5.50
CA GLN A 14 -1.45 1.49 5.74
C GLN A 14 -1.09 0.67 4.49
N GLY A 15 -0.69 1.32 3.40
CA GLY A 15 -0.35 0.64 2.15
C GLY A 15 -1.55 0.15 1.34
N THR A 16 -2.77 0.49 1.74
CA THR A 16 -3.98 0.23 0.95
C THR A 16 -4.19 1.31 -0.11
N CYS A 17 -5.13 1.11 -1.02
CA CYS A 17 -5.38 2.00 -2.14
C CYS A 17 -6.67 2.80 -1.94
N ILE A 18 -6.59 4.12 -1.96
CA ILE A 18 -7.76 4.98 -2.06
C ILE A 18 -8.21 4.99 -3.51
N ASN A 19 -9.44 4.53 -3.74
CA ASN A 19 -10.06 4.56 -5.06
C ASN A 19 -11.53 4.97 -4.90
N LEU A 20 -11.81 6.25 -5.05
CA LEU A 20 -13.14 6.81 -4.93
C LEU A 20 -13.92 6.58 -6.23
N LYS A 21 -15.15 6.08 -6.11
CA LYS A 21 -16.02 5.78 -7.24
C LYS A 21 -17.27 6.69 -7.21
N PRO A 22 -17.56 7.46 -8.29
CA PRO A 22 -18.80 8.18 -8.37
C PRO A 22 -19.98 7.22 -8.57
N ILE A 23 -21.06 7.42 -7.82
CA ILE A 23 -22.31 6.65 -7.93
C ILE A 23 -23.26 7.37 -8.88
N VAL A 24 -23.21 8.71 -8.89
CA VAL A 24 -24.09 9.54 -9.68
C VAL A 24 -23.69 9.58 -11.15
N THR A 25 -24.69 9.60 -12.03
CA THR A 25 -24.51 9.70 -13.48
C THR A 25 -24.90 11.08 -14.00
N LYS A 26 -24.45 11.41 -15.21
CA LYS A 26 -24.77 12.71 -15.85
C LYS A 26 -26.28 12.84 -16.06
N GLY A 27 -26.86 13.94 -15.57
CA GLY A 27 -28.31 14.24 -15.66
C GLY A 27 -29.13 13.75 -14.47
N MET A 28 -28.55 13.02 -13.52
CA MET A 28 -29.24 12.59 -12.30
C MET A 28 -29.53 13.80 -11.40
N ARG A 29 -30.76 13.86 -10.88
CA ARG A 29 -31.13 14.82 -9.84
C ARG A 29 -30.65 14.32 -8.49
N VAL A 30 -29.98 15.18 -7.74
CA VAL A 30 -29.47 14.88 -6.40
C VAL A 30 -30.07 15.84 -5.38
N GLU A 31 -30.38 15.34 -4.20
CA GLU A 31 -30.90 16.11 -3.07
C GLU A 31 -29.85 16.25 -1.98
N LYS A 32 -30.16 17.07 -0.98
CA LYS A 32 -29.27 17.25 0.18
C LYS A 32 -29.29 15.97 1.04
N GLY A 33 -28.15 15.32 1.18
CA GLY A 33 -27.98 14.07 1.93
C GLY A 33 -27.67 12.87 1.05
N ASP A 34 -27.87 12.98 -0.29
CA ASP A 34 -27.54 11.89 -1.20
C ASP A 34 -26.04 11.64 -1.28
N ILE A 35 -25.67 10.36 -1.29
CA ILE A 35 -24.29 9.93 -1.43
C ILE A 35 -23.91 10.01 -2.91
N MET A 36 -22.95 10.86 -3.24
CA MET A 36 -22.53 11.08 -4.63
C MET A 36 -21.29 10.24 -4.99
N VAL A 37 -20.46 9.90 -4.00
CA VAL A 37 -19.18 9.19 -4.19
C VAL A 37 -19.03 8.16 -3.08
N GLU A 38 -18.64 6.96 -3.43
CA GLU A 38 -18.26 5.92 -2.48
C GLU A 38 -16.75 5.77 -2.38
N GLY A 39 -16.29 5.46 -1.16
CA GLY A 39 -14.91 5.11 -0.87
C GLY A 39 -14.61 3.63 -1.12
N TYR A 40 -13.34 3.27 -0.90
CA TYR A 40 -12.83 1.89 -1.02
C TYR A 40 -13.34 1.08 0.16
N SER A 41 -13.87 0.81 0.89
CA SER A 41 -14.40 0.05 2.05
C SER A 41 -15.71 0.64 2.56
N THR A 42 -16.51 1.19 1.64
CA THR A 42 -17.83 1.72 1.94
C THR A 42 -18.86 1.20 0.94
N GLN A 43 -20.06 0.97 1.42
CA GLN A 43 -21.21 0.59 0.61
C GLN A 43 -22.46 1.29 1.13
N SER A 44 -23.17 2.02 0.27
CA SER A 44 -24.36 2.79 0.63
C SER A 44 -24.15 3.75 1.83
N GLY A 45 -22.94 4.33 1.95
CA GLY A 45 -22.56 5.23 3.04
C GLY A 45 -22.17 4.57 4.37
N GLU A 46 -22.21 3.25 4.43
CA GLU A 46 -21.80 2.48 5.62
C GLU A 46 -20.41 1.86 5.42
N LEU A 47 -19.69 1.63 6.52
CA LEU A 47 -18.39 0.96 6.51
C LEU A 47 -18.56 -0.51 6.13
N ALA A 48 -17.85 -0.95 5.08
CA ALA A 48 -17.90 -2.31 4.54
C ALA A 48 -16.48 -2.87 4.39
N LEU A 49 -15.84 -3.22 5.51
CA LEU A 49 -14.48 -3.79 5.55
C LEU A 49 -14.44 -5.27 5.14
N GLY A 50 -15.55 -5.94 5.11
CA GLY A 50 -15.70 -7.35 4.77
C GLY A 50 -16.93 -7.60 3.92
N GLN A 51 -17.29 -8.88 3.82
CA GLN A 51 -18.42 -9.34 3.03
C GLN A 51 -19.26 -10.36 3.79
N ASN A 52 -20.56 -10.39 3.52
CA ASN A 52 -21.47 -11.40 4.02
C ASN A 52 -21.32 -12.70 3.25
N MET A 53 -20.94 -13.78 3.93
CA MET A 53 -20.68 -15.09 3.33
C MET A 53 -21.61 -16.14 3.90
N LYS A 54 -22.06 -17.08 3.04
CA LYS A 54 -22.82 -18.25 3.49
C LYS A 54 -21.86 -19.26 4.10
N VAL A 55 -22.09 -19.59 5.38
CA VAL A 55 -21.18 -20.39 6.19
C VAL A 55 -21.88 -21.62 6.74
N ALA A 56 -21.19 -22.74 6.80
CA ALA A 56 -21.59 -23.94 7.54
C ALA A 56 -20.62 -24.21 8.68
N PHE A 57 -21.14 -24.48 9.88
CA PHE A 57 -20.36 -24.94 11.02
C PHE A 57 -20.40 -26.46 11.09
N MET A 58 -19.41 -27.12 10.53
CA MET A 58 -19.29 -28.57 10.53
C MET A 58 -17.81 -29.00 10.43
N PRO A 59 -17.40 -30.11 11.06
CA PRO A 59 -16.11 -30.72 10.75
C PRO A 59 -16.19 -31.32 9.33
N TRP A 60 -15.17 -31.11 8.49
CA TRP A 60 -15.19 -31.60 7.12
C TRP A 60 -13.86 -32.20 6.72
N LYS A 61 -13.82 -33.52 6.59
CA LYS A 61 -12.67 -34.31 6.12
C LYS A 61 -11.32 -33.96 6.80
N GLY A 62 -11.34 -33.31 7.96
CA GLY A 62 -10.15 -32.79 8.66
C GLY A 62 -9.55 -31.51 8.04
N TYR A 63 -10.10 -30.98 6.98
CA TYR A 63 -9.56 -29.80 6.30
C TYR A 63 -9.68 -28.49 7.10
N ASN A 64 -10.62 -28.46 8.06
CA ASN A 64 -10.85 -27.33 8.96
C ASN A 64 -10.45 -27.63 10.41
N PHE A 65 -9.47 -28.52 10.59
CA PHE A 65 -8.94 -28.82 11.92
C PHE A 65 -8.42 -27.55 12.61
N GLU A 66 -8.69 -27.42 13.91
CA GLU A 66 -8.45 -26.21 14.70
C GLU A 66 -9.15 -24.98 14.09
N ASP A 67 -8.40 -23.91 13.78
CA ASP A 67 -8.92 -22.66 13.21
C ASP A 67 -8.75 -22.58 11.68
N ALA A 68 -8.59 -23.71 11.02
CA ALA A 68 -8.48 -23.76 9.58
C ALA A 68 -9.84 -23.48 8.92
N ILE A 69 -9.79 -22.74 7.83
CA ILE A 69 -10.99 -22.31 7.07
C ILE A 69 -10.92 -22.96 5.69
N VAL A 70 -12.01 -23.57 5.26
CA VAL A 70 -12.17 -24.03 3.88
C VAL A 70 -13.07 -23.05 3.13
N ILE A 71 -12.65 -22.66 1.93
CA ILE A 71 -13.30 -21.62 1.15
C ILE A 71 -13.63 -22.15 -0.24
N SER A 72 -14.80 -21.76 -0.77
CA SER A 72 -15.20 -22.03 -2.14
C SER A 72 -14.36 -21.21 -3.14
N GLU A 73 -13.99 -21.83 -4.27
CA GLU A 73 -13.31 -21.16 -5.38
C GLU A 73 -14.12 -19.97 -5.93
N ARG A 74 -15.46 -20.00 -5.83
CA ARG A 74 -16.33 -18.88 -6.20
C ARG A 74 -15.86 -17.56 -5.58
N VAL A 75 -15.50 -17.59 -4.30
CA VAL A 75 -15.05 -16.41 -3.54
C VAL A 75 -13.80 -15.78 -4.14
N VAL A 76 -12.88 -16.61 -4.63
CA VAL A 76 -11.64 -16.16 -5.27
C VAL A 76 -11.87 -15.74 -6.73
N ARG A 77 -12.72 -16.46 -7.47
CA ARG A 77 -13.04 -16.18 -8.86
C ARG A 77 -13.79 -14.86 -9.02
N GLU A 78 -14.73 -14.57 -8.13
CA GLU A 78 -15.53 -13.33 -8.12
C GLU A 78 -14.83 -12.15 -7.44
N ASP A 79 -13.56 -12.30 -7.06
CA ASP A 79 -12.75 -11.25 -6.42
C ASP A 79 -13.37 -10.68 -5.12
N VAL A 80 -14.14 -11.50 -4.35
CA VAL A 80 -14.90 -11.04 -3.18
C VAL A 80 -14.01 -10.42 -2.10
N PHE A 81 -12.85 -11.05 -1.80
CA PHE A 81 -11.85 -10.57 -0.84
C PHE A 81 -10.56 -10.09 -1.49
N THR A 82 -10.63 -9.67 -2.74
CA THR A 82 -9.46 -9.12 -3.42
C THR A 82 -9.21 -7.70 -2.94
N SER A 83 -7.97 -7.42 -2.57
CA SER A 83 -7.53 -6.11 -2.06
C SER A 83 -6.46 -5.50 -2.95
N LEU A 84 -6.49 -4.17 -3.09
CA LEU A 84 -5.47 -3.40 -3.77
C LEU A 84 -4.50 -2.82 -2.75
N HIS A 85 -3.21 -3.06 -2.97
CA HIS A 85 -2.13 -2.56 -2.12
C HIS A 85 -1.19 -1.71 -2.95
N VAL A 86 -0.77 -0.57 -2.41
CA VAL A 86 0.22 0.31 -3.03
C VAL A 86 1.44 0.37 -2.13
N THR A 87 2.56 -0.12 -2.65
CA THR A 87 3.85 -0.07 -1.96
C THR A 87 4.69 1.05 -2.54
N GLU A 88 5.30 1.84 -1.67
CA GLU A 88 6.25 2.89 -2.03
C GLU A 88 7.66 2.34 -1.92
N TYR A 89 8.41 2.50 -2.99
CA TYR A 89 9.84 2.20 -3.06
C TYR A 89 10.59 3.51 -3.21
N SER A 90 11.48 3.82 -2.28
CA SER A 90 12.27 5.05 -2.30
C SER A 90 13.75 4.76 -2.31
N LEU A 91 14.50 5.51 -3.10
CA LEU A 91 15.95 5.43 -3.18
C LEU A 91 16.55 6.83 -3.15
N GLU A 92 17.49 7.02 -2.23
CA GLU A 92 18.23 8.27 -2.07
C GLU A 92 19.54 8.23 -2.85
N VAL A 93 19.88 9.36 -3.45
CA VAL A 93 21.17 9.62 -4.09
C VAL A 93 21.94 10.57 -3.23
N ARG A 94 23.11 10.14 -2.78
CA ARG A 94 23.96 10.90 -1.86
C ARG A 94 25.23 11.38 -2.55
N ASP A 95 25.76 12.49 -2.05
CA ASP A 95 27.12 12.91 -2.41
C ASP A 95 28.10 12.24 -1.44
N THR A 96 28.96 11.39 -1.98
CA THR A 96 29.94 10.64 -1.20
C THR A 96 31.34 11.22 -1.38
N LYS A 97 32.24 10.99 -0.41
CA LYS A 97 33.64 11.45 -0.48
C LYS A 97 34.41 10.90 -1.72
N ARG A 98 33.88 9.85 -2.37
CA ARG A 98 34.49 9.17 -3.52
C ARG A 98 33.88 9.59 -4.86
N GLY A 99 32.90 10.46 -4.83
CA GLY A 99 32.12 10.91 -5.98
C GLY A 99 30.62 10.88 -5.72
N GLN A 100 29.88 11.50 -6.58
CA GLN A 100 28.43 11.56 -6.50
C GLN A 100 27.83 10.25 -7.01
N GLU A 101 26.85 9.70 -6.29
CA GLU A 101 26.00 8.62 -6.80
C GLU A 101 25.16 9.16 -7.97
N GLU A 102 24.83 8.31 -8.92
CA GLU A 102 24.05 8.72 -10.09
C GLU A 102 22.90 7.76 -10.35
N LEU A 103 21.74 8.34 -10.76
CA LEU A 103 20.60 7.58 -11.28
C LEU A 103 20.79 7.43 -12.80
N THR A 104 20.80 6.20 -13.27
CA THR A 104 20.99 5.89 -14.69
C THR A 104 20.33 4.57 -15.07
N ALA A 105 19.97 4.44 -16.33
CA ALA A 105 19.55 3.18 -16.92
C ALA A 105 20.73 2.29 -17.34
N ASP A 106 21.91 2.88 -17.51
CA ASP A 106 23.14 2.17 -17.87
C ASP A 106 23.81 1.60 -16.60
N ILE A 107 23.47 0.36 -16.27
CA ILE A 107 23.92 -0.34 -15.06
C ILE A 107 24.93 -1.42 -15.48
N PRO A 108 26.13 -1.45 -14.87
CA PRO A 108 27.14 -2.46 -15.20
C PRO A 108 26.65 -3.87 -14.84
N ASN A 109 26.98 -4.85 -15.68
CA ASN A 109 26.68 -6.28 -15.52
C ASN A 109 25.16 -6.62 -15.47
N VAL A 110 24.33 -5.79 -16.09
CA VAL A 110 22.88 -6.03 -16.24
C VAL A 110 22.56 -6.11 -17.73
N SER A 111 21.68 -7.04 -18.13
CA SER A 111 21.25 -7.17 -19.52
C SER A 111 20.36 -6.00 -19.94
N GLU A 112 20.40 -5.63 -21.21
CA GLU A 112 19.51 -4.59 -21.78
C GLU A 112 18.03 -4.93 -21.61
N GLU A 113 17.70 -6.21 -21.57
CA GLU A 113 16.34 -6.67 -21.35
C GLU A 113 15.80 -6.33 -19.95
N ALA A 114 16.65 -6.35 -18.92
CA ALA A 114 16.29 -5.97 -17.56
C ALA A 114 16.17 -4.45 -17.35
N THR A 115 16.74 -3.65 -18.26
CA THR A 115 16.69 -2.18 -18.19
C THR A 115 15.74 -1.54 -19.20
N LYS A 116 15.08 -2.33 -20.06
CA LYS A 116 14.19 -1.85 -21.15
C LYS A 116 13.06 -0.92 -20.70
N ASP A 117 12.56 -1.10 -19.48
CA ASP A 117 11.46 -0.32 -18.91
C ASP A 117 11.93 0.88 -18.08
N LEU A 118 13.25 1.13 -18.01
CA LEU A 118 13.82 2.30 -17.34
C LEU A 118 13.86 3.50 -18.30
N ASP A 119 13.63 4.70 -17.76
CA ASP A 119 13.80 5.96 -18.48
C ASP A 119 15.25 6.47 -18.41
N GLU A 120 15.52 7.60 -19.04
CA GLU A 120 16.85 8.24 -19.05
C GLU A 120 17.36 8.58 -17.63
N ASN A 121 16.45 8.76 -16.67
CA ASN A 121 16.76 9.01 -15.26
C ASN A 121 16.89 7.73 -14.44
N GLY A 122 16.90 6.57 -15.05
CA GLY A 122 16.97 5.30 -14.35
C GLY A 122 15.71 4.90 -13.59
N LEU A 123 14.58 5.57 -13.82
CA LEU A 123 13.30 5.27 -13.18
C LEU A 123 12.43 4.42 -14.11
N ILE A 124 11.77 3.44 -13.56
CA ILE A 124 10.84 2.61 -14.33
C ILE A 124 9.66 3.43 -14.88
N ARG A 125 9.16 3.09 -16.06
CA ARG A 125 8.02 3.77 -16.67
C ARG A 125 6.71 3.45 -15.96
N ILE A 126 5.78 4.39 -15.96
CA ILE A 126 4.41 4.20 -15.45
C ILE A 126 3.69 3.18 -16.35
N GLY A 127 2.94 2.26 -15.74
CA GLY A 127 2.23 1.19 -16.43
C GLY A 127 3.08 -0.06 -16.72
N ALA A 128 4.37 -0.09 -16.32
CA ALA A 128 5.18 -1.30 -16.43
C ALA A 128 4.70 -2.37 -15.45
N HIS A 129 4.62 -3.61 -15.92
CA HIS A 129 4.44 -4.77 -15.08
C HIS A 129 5.79 -5.20 -14.52
N VAL A 130 5.85 -5.34 -13.20
CA VAL A 130 7.09 -5.68 -12.48
C VAL A 130 6.93 -6.97 -11.69
N GLY A 131 7.96 -7.79 -11.73
CA GLY A 131 8.08 -9.04 -10.99
C GLY A 131 9.29 -9.06 -10.06
N ALA A 132 9.46 -10.17 -9.36
CA ALA A 132 10.59 -10.34 -8.44
C ALA A 132 11.94 -10.20 -9.15
N GLY A 133 12.80 -9.33 -8.65
CA GLY A 133 14.14 -9.08 -9.18
C GLY A 133 14.22 -7.97 -10.22
N ASP A 134 13.10 -7.44 -10.73
CA ASP A 134 13.10 -6.33 -11.67
C ASP A 134 13.62 -5.04 -11.03
N ILE A 135 14.30 -4.23 -11.82
CA ILE A 135 14.88 -2.97 -11.37
C ILE A 135 13.82 -1.88 -11.43
N LEU A 136 13.53 -1.29 -10.27
CA LEU A 136 12.61 -0.15 -10.16
C LEU A 136 13.33 1.18 -10.34
N ILE A 137 14.50 1.30 -9.72
CA ILE A 137 15.32 2.51 -9.75
C ILE A 137 16.77 2.09 -9.97
N GLY A 138 17.32 2.45 -11.11
CA GLY A 138 18.72 2.22 -11.44
C GLY A 138 19.62 3.25 -10.77
N LYS A 139 20.59 2.79 -9.98
CA LYS A 139 21.59 3.62 -9.31
C LYS A 139 22.96 2.97 -9.40
N ILE A 140 23.96 3.80 -9.66
CA ILE A 140 25.37 3.43 -9.60
C ILE A 140 26.07 4.21 -8.50
N THR A 141 26.98 3.54 -7.79
CA THR A 141 27.80 4.15 -6.74
C THR A 141 29.28 4.01 -7.13
N PRO A 142 30.10 5.07 -7.03
CA PRO A 142 31.54 4.99 -7.31
C PRO A 142 32.22 3.96 -6.39
N LYS A 143 33.00 3.05 -6.98
CA LYS A 143 33.78 2.04 -6.28
C LYS A 143 35.02 2.68 -5.64
N GLY A 144 35.26 2.39 -4.37
CA GLY A 144 36.54 2.75 -3.77
C GLY A 144 37.59 1.65 -4.03
N GLU A 145 38.84 2.01 -3.90
CA GLU A 145 39.94 1.05 -3.83
C GLU A 145 39.75 0.17 -2.57
N SER A 146 39.10 -0.96 -2.70
CA SER A 146 39.04 -2.02 -1.71
C SER A 146 39.61 -3.27 -2.36
N ASP A 147 40.36 -4.06 -1.61
CA ASP A 147 40.77 -5.37 -2.09
C ASP A 147 39.53 -6.17 -2.49
N PRO A 148 39.44 -6.63 -3.75
CA PRO A 148 38.28 -7.39 -4.20
C PRO A 148 38.16 -8.70 -3.44
N SER A 149 36.94 -9.07 -3.10
CA SER A 149 36.69 -10.38 -2.44
C SER A 149 37.19 -11.54 -3.31
N PRO A 150 37.45 -12.72 -2.74
CA PRO A 150 37.86 -13.88 -3.53
C PRO A 150 36.89 -14.19 -4.66
N GLU A 151 35.59 -14.02 -4.43
CA GLU A 151 34.54 -14.20 -5.43
C GLU A 151 34.59 -13.12 -6.52
N GLU A 152 34.86 -11.86 -6.17
CA GLU A 152 35.06 -10.78 -7.14
C GLU A 152 36.34 -10.97 -7.99
N LYS A 153 37.43 -11.49 -7.38
CA LYS A 153 38.65 -11.85 -8.12
C LYS A 153 38.37 -12.94 -9.14
N LEU A 154 37.59 -13.93 -8.77
CA LEU A 154 37.19 -15.03 -9.66
C LEU A 154 36.29 -14.51 -10.80
N LEU A 155 35.32 -13.66 -10.51
CA LEU A 155 34.45 -13.05 -11.51
C LEU A 155 35.22 -12.16 -12.48
N ARG A 156 36.20 -11.37 -12.00
CA ARG A 156 37.10 -10.59 -12.86
C ARG A 156 37.96 -11.49 -13.76
N ALA A 157 38.44 -12.62 -13.27
CA ALA A 157 39.21 -13.58 -14.04
C ALA A 157 38.39 -14.26 -15.16
N ILE A 158 37.09 -14.49 -14.94
CA ILE A 158 36.19 -15.16 -15.87
C ILE A 158 35.62 -14.17 -16.90
N PHE A 159 35.19 -12.98 -16.47
CA PHE A 159 34.49 -11.99 -17.32
C PHE A 159 35.34 -10.81 -17.78
N GLY A 160 36.62 -10.75 -17.42
CA GLY A 160 37.56 -9.68 -17.79
C GLY A 160 37.34 -8.39 -17.00
N ASP A 161 38.25 -7.41 -17.19
CA ASP A 161 38.29 -6.11 -16.47
C ASP A 161 37.14 -5.12 -16.79
N LYS A 162 36.04 -5.57 -17.34
CA LYS A 162 34.83 -4.73 -17.56
C LYS A 162 34.02 -4.42 -16.28
N ALA A 163 34.52 -4.81 -15.11
CA ALA A 163 34.01 -4.30 -13.84
C ALA A 163 34.47 -2.84 -13.68
N GLY A 164 33.72 -1.90 -14.26
CA GLY A 164 34.04 -0.47 -14.23
C GLY A 164 34.19 0.06 -12.80
N ASP A 165 34.65 1.31 -12.67
CA ASP A 165 34.88 2.03 -11.41
C ASP A 165 33.61 2.25 -10.56
N VAL A 166 32.47 1.69 -10.97
CA VAL A 166 31.17 1.84 -10.33
C VAL A 166 30.56 0.50 -9.93
N LYS A 167 29.77 0.52 -8.85
CA LYS A 167 29.03 -0.63 -8.32
C LYS A 167 27.53 -0.42 -8.53
N ASP A 168 26.81 -1.48 -8.94
CA ASP A 168 25.35 -1.50 -8.95
C ASP A 168 24.79 -1.36 -7.52
N ALA A 169 24.01 -0.30 -7.30
CA ALA A 169 23.28 -0.01 -6.08
C ALA A 169 21.78 0.21 -6.37
N SER A 170 21.30 -0.38 -7.45
CA SER A 170 19.92 -0.26 -7.91
C SER A 170 18.92 -0.87 -6.93
N LEU A 171 17.74 -0.28 -6.85
CA LEU A 171 16.64 -0.82 -6.07
C LEU A 171 15.86 -1.82 -6.92
N LYS A 172 15.93 -3.08 -6.52
CA LYS A 172 15.22 -4.19 -7.17
C LYS A 172 13.98 -4.60 -6.36
N LEU A 173 12.98 -5.10 -7.06
CA LEU A 173 11.78 -5.61 -6.43
C LEU A 173 12.08 -6.89 -5.64
N GLY A 174 11.55 -7.00 -4.44
CA GLY A 174 11.76 -8.16 -3.57
C GLY A 174 11.17 -9.46 -4.15
N PRO A 175 11.61 -10.64 -3.65
CA PRO A 175 11.32 -11.96 -4.24
C PRO A 175 9.84 -12.35 -4.22
N SER A 176 9.03 -11.79 -3.33
CA SER A 176 7.58 -12.08 -3.24
C SER A 176 6.70 -10.94 -3.72
N ALA A 177 7.28 -9.91 -4.30
CA ALA A 177 6.54 -8.74 -4.78
C ALA A 177 6.33 -8.81 -6.29
N ASN A 178 5.15 -8.38 -6.72
CA ASN A 178 4.79 -8.18 -8.12
C ASN A 178 3.76 -7.05 -8.21
N GLY A 179 3.56 -6.49 -9.37
CA GLY A 179 2.55 -5.45 -9.52
C GLY A 179 2.70 -4.62 -10.78
N VAL A 180 2.04 -3.47 -10.78
CA VAL A 180 2.08 -2.49 -11.86
C VAL A 180 2.51 -1.14 -11.29
N VAL A 181 3.42 -0.47 -11.96
CA VAL A 181 3.85 0.88 -11.57
C VAL A 181 2.74 1.87 -11.88
N ILE A 182 2.23 2.55 -10.86
CA ILE A 182 1.12 3.51 -11.00
C ILE A 182 1.60 4.96 -11.02
N ASP A 183 2.70 5.26 -10.31
CA ASP A 183 3.24 6.61 -10.23
C ASP A 183 4.73 6.58 -9.92
N LYS A 184 5.45 7.64 -10.30
CA LYS A 184 6.85 7.87 -9.97
C LYS A 184 7.09 9.34 -9.69
N MET A 185 7.96 9.62 -8.74
CA MET A 185 8.34 10.97 -8.34
C MET A 185 9.86 11.06 -8.24
N LEU A 186 10.43 12.10 -8.82
CA LEU A 186 11.84 12.42 -8.70
C LEU A 186 11.97 13.80 -8.08
N PHE A 187 12.53 13.85 -6.90
CA PHE A 187 12.87 15.08 -6.19
C PHE A 187 14.37 15.33 -6.38
N SER A 188 14.74 16.53 -6.74
CA SER A 188 16.14 16.90 -6.94
C SER A 188 16.44 18.24 -6.28
N ARG A 189 17.60 18.29 -5.62
CA ARG A 189 18.16 19.57 -5.16
C ARG A 189 18.77 20.27 -6.36
N MET A 190 18.47 21.54 -6.54
CA MET A 190 19.01 22.29 -7.67
C MET A 190 20.52 22.41 -7.64
N VAL A 191 21.17 21.94 -8.70
CA VAL A 191 22.58 22.22 -9.01
C VAL A 191 22.63 23.49 -9.86
N LYS A 192 23.29 24.55 -9.37
CA LYS A 192 23.32 25.88 -10.01
C LYS A 192 24.32 25.96 -11.16
N ASP A 193 24.17 25.12 -12.18
CA ASP A 193 25.00 25.21 -13.39
C ASP A 193 24.50 26.30 -14.35
N ARG A 194 25.43 26.83 -15.16
CA ARG A 194 25.10 27.91 -16.13
C ARG A 194 24.05 27.51 -17.17
N LYS A 195 24.02 26.24 -17.59
CA LYS A 195 23.05 25.71 -18.55
C LYS A 195 21.67 25.53 -17.93
N SER A 196 21.58 25.08 -16.66
CA SER A 196 20.31 24.94 -15.96
C SER A 196 19.66 26.30 -15.69
N LYS A 197 20.45 27.33 -15.34
CA LYS A 197 19.92 28.70 -15.12
C LYS A 197 19.20 29.29 -16.34
N ALA A 198 19.64 28.99 -17.55
CA ALA A 198 18.97 29.46 -18.78
C ALA A 198 17.65 28.72 -19.02
N ALA A 199 17.62 27.41 -18.79
CA ALA A 199 16.40 26.60 -18.88
C ALA A 199 15.38 26.99 -17.80
N ASP A 200 15.84 27.20 -16.56
CA ASP A 200 15.00 27.63 -15.46
C ASP A 200 14.35 28.98 -15.70
N LYS A 201 15.10 29.92 -16.32
CA LYS A 201 14.58 31.23 -16.69
C LYS A 201 13.45 31.10 -17.72
N ALA A 202 13.59 30.25 -18.73
CA ALA A 202 12.54 29.99 -19.71
C ALA A 202 11.30 29.35 -19.07
N ILE A 203 11.48 28.43 -18.12
CA ILE A 203 10.38 27.82 -17.38
C ILE A 203 9.68 28.86 -16.50
N LEU A 204 10.44 29.74 -15.83
CA LEU A 204 9.85 30.83 -15.01
C LEU A 204 9.04 31.80 -15.87
N GLU A 205 9.50 32.15 -17.06
CA GLU A 205 8.78 33.01 -18.01
C GLU A 205 7.46 32.34 -18.47
N THR A 206 7.46 31.03 -18.70
CA THR A 206 6.22 30.29 -19.04
C THR A 206 5.24 30.26 -17.88
N ILE A 207 5.69 30.02 -16.64
CA ILE A 207 4.87 30.02 -15.43
C ILE A 207 4.28 31.42 -15.19
N ASP A 208 5.08 32.49 -15.35
CA ASP A 208 4.62 33.88 -15.24
C ASP A 208 3.54 34.17 -16.31
N GLY A 209 3.73 33.73 -17.56
CA GLY A 209 2.77 33.88 -18.64
C GLY A 209 1.46 33.11 -18.46
N GLU A 210 1.50 31.92 -17.87
CA GLU A 210 0.31 31.13 -17.50
C GLU A 210 -0.49 31.84 -16.39
N PHE A 211 0.20 32.30 -15.36
CA PHE A 211 -0.42 33.03 -14.26
C PHE A 211 -1.13 34.30 -14.72
N ASP A 212 -0.48 35.09 -15.59
CA ASP A 212 -1.05 36.33 -16.11
C ASP A 212 -2.32 36.05 -16.96
N LYS A 213 -2.32 34.98 -17.76
CA LYS A 213 -3.48 34.56 -18.55
C LYS A 213 -4.66 34.14 -17.66
N GLU A 214 -4.39 33.31 -16.65
CA GLU A 214 -5.43 32.82 -15.74
C GLU A 214 -5.97 33.94 -14.84
N ALA A 215 -5.10 34.82 -14.32
CA ALA A 215 -5.49 35.99 -13.54
C ALA A 215 -6.34 36.97 -14.36
N ALA A 216 -5.97 37.23 -15.63
CA ALA A 216 -6.74 38.06 -16.53
C ALA A 216 -8.11 37.46 -16.85
N ALA A 217 -8.20 36.15 -17.08
CA ALA A 217 -9.46 35.45 -17.31
C ALA A 217 -10.38 35.49 -16.09
N LEU A 218 -9.82 35.29 -14.89
CA LEU A 218 -10.55 35.37 -13.62
C LEU A 218 -11.08 36.80 -13.39
N ARG A 219 -10.25 37.82 -13.66
CA ARG A 219 -10.64 39.24 -13.57
C ARG A 219 -11.72 39.60 -14.56
N LYS A 220 -11.63 39.14 -15.81
CA LYS A 220 -12.66 39.34 -16.84
C LYS A 220 -14.01 38.77 -16.37
N THR A 221 -14.03 37.56 -15.86
CA THR A 221 -15.22 36.89 -15.32
C THR A 221 -15.83 37.69 -14.15
N LEU A 222 -15.01 38.24 -13.27
CA LEU A 222 -15.45 39.09 -12.17
C LEU A 222 -16.16 40.35 -12.71
N VAL A 223 -15.50 41.08 -13.62
CA VAL A 223 -16.06 42.33 -14.19
C VAL A 223 -17.36 42.05 -14.90
N GLU A 224 -17.50 40.97 -15.68
CA GLU A 224 -18.74 40.56 -16.32
C GLU A 224 -19.88 40.31 -15.32
N LYS A 225 -19.58 39.61 -14.21
CA LYS A 225 -20.56 39.36 -13.14
C LYS A 225 -20.94 40.64 -12.41
N LEU A 226 -19.99 41.51 -12.10
CA LEU A 226 -20.27 42.79 -11.49
C LEU A 226 -21.10 43.68 -12.42
N MET A 227 -20.82 43.69 -13.73
CA MET A 227 -21.64 44.42 -14.71
C MET A 227 -23.10 43.95 -14.76
N LYS A 228 -23.36 42.65 -14.55
CA LYS A 228 -24.75 42.13 -14.45
C LYS A 228 -25.46 42.61 -13.18
N ILE A 229 -24.73 42.89 -12.08
CA ILE A 229 -25.32 43.30 -10.78
C ILE A 229 -25.46 44.81 -10.68
N VAL A 230 -24.40 45.57 -11.04
CA VAL A 230 -24.33 47.03 -10.82
C VAL A 230 -24.26 47.85 -12.12
N GLY A 231 -24.18 47.24 -13.28
CA GLY A 231 -24.05 47.92 -14.58
C GLY A 231 -25.16 48.92 -14.80
N GLY A 232 -24.79 50.14 -15.20
CA GLY A 232 -25.73 51.25 -15.45
C GLY A 232 -26.34 51.89 -14.21
N LYS A 233 -26.16 51.34 -13.01
CA LYS A 233 -26.63 51.93 -11.75
C LYS A 233 -25.68 53.04 -11.28
N THR A 234 -26.22 53.99 -10.50
CA THR A 234 -25.46 55.12 -9.94
C THR A 234 -24.70 54.69 -8.67
N SER A 235 -23.41 54.97 -8.63
CA SER A 235 -22.55 54.73 -7.48
C SER A 235 -22.90 55.63 -6.30
N GLN A 236 -22.88 55.13 -5.08
CA GLN A 236 -22.91 55.90 -3.84
C GLN A 236 -21.49 56.29 -3.37
N GLY A 237 -20.49 56.00 -4.17
CA GLY A 237 -19.07 56.20 -3.86
C GLY A 237 -18.39 54.85 -3.54
N VAL A 238 -17.39 54.47 -4.31
CA VAL A 238 -16.56 53.28 -4.04
C VAL A 238 -15.23 53.77 -3.47
N GLN A 239 -14.90 53.30 -2.28
CA GLN A 239 -13.66 53.63 -1.60
C GLN A 239 -12.82 52.37 -1.38
N ASN A 240 -11.51 52.54 -1.26
CA ASN A 240 -10.66 51.48 -0.78
C ASN A 240 -10.60 51.48 0.78
N TYR A 241 -9.93 50.49 1.38
CA TYR A 241 -9.77 50.44 2.84
C TYR A 241 -8.96 51.64 3.40
N TYR A 242 -8.23 52.37 2.55
CA TYR A 242 -7.49 53.59 2.90
C TYR A 242 -8.35 54.86 2.79
N LYS A 243 -9.67 54.73 2.53
CA LYS A 243 -10.65 55.82 2.34
C LYS A 243 -10.42 56.68 1.09
N GLU A 244 -9.62 56.22 0.13
CA GLU A 244 -9.44 56.86 -1.15
C GLU A 244 -10.62 56.55 -2.09
N MET A 245 -11.13 57.59 -2.74
CA MET A 245 -12.29 57.48 -3.62
C MET A 245 -11.87 56.92 -4.98
N GLN A 246 -12.23 55.67 -5.26
CA GLN A 246 -11.97 55.00 -6.55
C GLN A 246 -13.05 55.33 -7.61
N ILE A 247 -14.32 55.40 -7.22
CA ILE A 247 -15.42 55.84 -8.08
C ILE A 247 -16.23 56.88 -7.31
N LYS A 248 -16.42 58.07 -7.92
CA LYS A 248 -17.15 59.18 -7.30
C LYS A 248 -18.64 58.88 -7.16
N LYS A 249 -19.27 59.44 -6.15
CA LYS A 249 -20.73 59.38 -5.96
C LYS A 249 -21.46 60.02 -7.14
N GLY A 250 -22.52 59.35 -7.62
CA GLY A 250 -23.33 59.85 -8.74
C GLY A 250 -22.87 59.35 -10.13
N VAL A 251 -21.68 58.72 -10.23
CA VAL A 251 -21.19 58.19 -11.51
C VAL A 251 -21.83 56.83 -11.78
N LYS A 252 -22.21 56.53 -13.04
CA LYS A 252 -22.72 55.20 -13.43
C LYS A 252 -21.58 54.19 -13.54
N PHE A 253 -21.84 52.97 -13.09
CA PHE A 253 -20.87 51.88 -13.24
C PHE A 253 -20.73 51.49 -14.71
N THR A 254 -19.52 51.61 -15.23
CA THR A 254 -19.14 51.20 -16.59
C THR A 254 -18.10 50.09 -16.49
N GLN A 255 -17.98 49.29 -17.55
CA GLN A 255 -17.00 48.21 -17.61
C GLN A 255 -15.57 48.71 -17.39
N ARG A 256 -15.23 49.88 -17.98
CA ARG A 256 -13.90 50.50 -17.78
C ARG A 256 -13.66 50.90 -16.32
N ALA A 257 -14.64 51.49 -15.65
CA ALA A 257 -14.52 51.87 -14.25
C ALA A 257 -14.35 50.65 -13.32
N LEU A 258 -14.97 49.52 -13.63
CA LEU A 258 -14.78 48.27 -12.90
C LEU A 258 -13.43 47.58 -13.19
N GLN A 259 -12.92 47.70 -14.41
CA GLN A 259 -11.61 47.16 -14.78
C GLN A 259 -10.43 47.87 -14.11
N THR A 260 -10.58 49.15 -13.72
CA THR A 260 -9.51 49.90 -13.03
C THR A 260 -9.49 49.69 -11.53
N LEU A 261 -10.54 49.10 -10.94
CA LEU A 261 -10.60 48.82 -9.49
C LEU A 261 -9.61 47.74 -9.06
N ASP A 262 -8.93 47.98 -7.96
CA ASP A 262 -8.16 46.91 -7.29
C ASP A 262 -9.04 46.18 -6.27
N PHE A 263 -9.47 44.97 -6.62
CA PHE A 263 -10.39 44.16 -5.84
C PHE A 263 -9.77 43.58 -4.57
N SER A 264 -8.47 43.68 -4.40
CA SER A 264 -7.78 43.24 -3.17
C SER A 264 -7.95 44.21 -2.00
N ILE A 265 -8.07 45.50 -2.33
CA ILE A 265 -8.12 46.60 -1.35
C ILE A 265 -9.44 47.39 -1.37
N VAL A 266 -10.35 47.10 -2.29
CA VAL A 266 -11.61 47.83 -2.42
C VAL A 266 -12.60 47.47 -1.31
N ASN A 267 -13.22 48.49 -0.69
CA ASN A 267 -14.35 48.27 0.20
C ASN A 267 -15.60 47.94 -0.60
N THR A 268 -16.23 46.83 -0.30
CA THR A 268 -17.41 46.30 -1.01
C THR A 268 -18.74 46.77 -0.44
N ASP A 269 -18.72 47.58 0.62
CA ASP A 269 -19.92 48.05 1.29
C ASP A 269 -20.45 49.36 0.62
N GLY A 270 -21.74 49.44 0.44
CA GLY A 270 -22.41 50.70 0.04
C GLY A 270 -22.21 51.15 -1.42
N TRP A 271 -21.90 50.25 -2.34
CA TRP A 271 -21.73 50.60 -3.76
C TRP A 271 -23.00 51.16 -4.42
N THR A 272 -24.16 50.62 -4.02
CA THR A 272 -25.48 51.03 -4.55
C THR A 272 -26.44 51.33 -3.40
N ARG A 273 -27.60 51.94 -3.71
CA ARG A 273 -28.67 52.17 -2.72
C ARG A 273 -29.40 50.90 -2.31
N ASP A 274 -29.30 49.83 -3.10
CA ASP A 274 -29.97 48.57 -2.89
C ASP A 274 -29.06 47.64 -2.07
N GLN A 275 -29.51 47.26 -0.88
CA GLN A 275 -28.78 46.35 0.03
C GLN A 275 -28.62 44.98 -0.57
N GLY A 276 -29.59 44.45 -1.33
CA GLY A 276 -29.49 43.14 -1.98
C GLY A 276 -28.34 43.07 -2.98
N ASN A 277 -28.20 44.14 -3.81
CA ASN A 277 -27.08 44.22 -4.75
C ASN A 277 -25.74 44.38 -4.04
N ASN A 278 -25.65 45.11 -2.94
CA ASN A 278 -24.41 45.24 -2.16
C ASN A 278 -23.98 43.90 -1.54
N ALA A 279 -24.93 43.09 -1.06
CA ALA A 279 -24.64 41.74 -0.56
C ALA A 279 -24.11 40.82 -1.68
N LEU A 280 -24.67 40.90 -2.89
CA LEU A 280 -24.21 40.17 -4.06
C LEU A 280 -22.81 40.63 -4.50
N VAL A 281 -22.53 41.92 -4.53
CA VAL A 281 -21.18 42.46 -4.82
C VAL A 281 -20.16 41.94 -3.82
N LYS A 282 -20.47 42.04 -2.54
CA LYS A 282 -19.58 41.55 -1.46
C LYS A 282 -19.26 40.06 -1.64
N ARG A 283 -20.26 39.22 -1.90
CA ARG A 283 -20.09 37.79 -2.12
C ARG A 283 -19.30 37.47 -3.38
N VAL A 284 -19.51 38.19 -4.48
CA VAL A 284 -18.78 37.94 -5.74
C VAL A 284 -17.33 38.37 -5.63
N VAL A 285 -17.03 39.51 -5.00
CA VAL A 285 -15.66 40.00 -4.77
C VAL A 285 -14.93 39.07 -3.77
N HIS A 286 -15.60 38.63 -2.71
CA HIS A 286 -15.04 37.69 -1.77
C HIS A 286 -14.64 36.37 -2.44
N ASN A 287 -15.53 35.79 -3.26
CA ASN A 287 -15.24 34.55 -4.00
C ASN A 287 -14.11 34.74 -5.03
N TYR A 288 -13.98 35.90 -5.62
CA TYR A 288 -12.85 36.23 -6.49
C TYR A 288 -11.54 36.24 -5.70
N ASN A 289 -11.50 36.93 -4.56
CA ASN A 289 -10.31 37.03 -3.74
C ASN A 289 -9.85 35.66 -3.23
N LEU A 290 -10.78 34.76 -2.85
CA LEU A 290 -10.44 33.38 -2.49
C LEU A 290 -9.76 32.66 -3.66
N LYS A 291 -10.37 32.68 -4.86
CA LYS A 291 -9.80 32.02 -6.03
C LYS A 291 -8.49 32.64 -6.50
N TYR A 292 -8.36 33.95 -6.40
CA TYR A 292 -7.12 34.65 -6.75
C TYR A 292 -5.98 34.28 -5.79
N ASN A 293 -6.28 34.18 -4.50
CA ASN A 293 -5.31 33.76 -3.48
C ASN A 293 -4.87 32.30 -3.67
N ASP A 294 -5.78 31.41 -4.04
CA ASP A 294 -5.47 30.01 -4.39
C ASP A 294 -4.55 29.93 -5.61
N LEU A 295 -4.87 30.72 -6.66
CA LEU A 295 -4.06 30.83 -7.86
C LEU A 295 -2.67 31.38 -7.54
N LEU A 296 -2.59 32.45 -6.75
CA LEU A 296 -1.34 33.05 -6.31
C LEU A 296 -0.50 32.08 -5.44
N GLY A 297 -1.15 31.31 -4.58
CA GLY A 297 -0.50 30.27 -3.77
C GLY A 297 0.09 29.16 -4.65
N THR A 298 -0.63 28.75 -5.67
CA THR A 298 -0.16 27.73 -6.63
C THR A 298 1.01 28.25 -7.48
N PHE A 299 0.91 29.51 -7.95
CA PHE A 299 1.97 30.18 -8.67
C PHE A 299 3.24 30.32 -7.84
N LYS A 300 3.14 30.78 -6.59
CA LYS A 300 4.29 30.90 -5.68
C LYS A 300 4.96 29.57 -5.43
N ARG A 301 4.19 28.47 -5.26
CA ARG A 301 4.72 27.10 -5.10
C ARG A 301 5.47 26.63 -6.34
N LYS A 302 4.87 26.78 -7.56
CA LYS A 302 5.54 26.44 -8.82
C LYS A 302 6.84 27.21 -9.00
N LYS A 303 6.82 28.52 -8.73
CA LYS A 303 8.00 29.39 -8.83
C LYS A 303 9.09 29.02 -7.83
N PHE A 304 8.71 28.68 -6.59
CA PHE A 304 9.62 28.20 -5.56
C PHE A 304 10.29 26.87 -5.94
N GLN A 305 9.52 25.92 -6.46
CA GLN A 305 10.05 24.63 -6.93
C GLN A 305 11.12 24.81 -8.02
N VAL A 306 10.91 25.73 -8.98
CA VAL A 306 11.88 26.02 -10.03
C VAL A 306 13.11 26.78 -9.52
N THR A 307 12.94 27.68 -8.54
CA THR A 307 14.02 28.58 -8.07
C THR A 307 14.90 27.93 -7.01
N VAL A 308 14.32 27.16 -6.10
CA VAL A 308 15.01 26.59 -4.92
C VAL A 308 15.22 25.08 -5.08
N GLY A 309 14.37 24.41 -5.90
CA GLY A 309 14.29 22.96 -5.96
C GLY A 309 13.54 22.39 -4.77
N ASP A 310 13.58 21.07 -4.64
CA ASP A 310 12.94 20.37 -3.56
C ASP A 310 13.75 20.46 -2.26
N GLU A 311 13.06 20.62 -1.13
CA GLU A 311 13.69 20.57 0.19
C GLU A 311 14.02 19.10 0.53
N LEU A 312 15.29 18.75 0.37
CA LEU A 312 15.81 17.43 0.72
C LEU A 312 16.70 17.53 1.97
N PRO A 313 16.78 16.47 2.79
CA PRO A 313 17.68 16.40 3.93
C PRO A 313 19.14 16.65 3.53
N ALA A 314 19.97 17.08 4.51
CA ALA A 314 21.38 17.35 4.26
C ALA A 314 22.11 16.10 3.74
N GLY A 315 22.93 16.27 2.67
CA GLY A 315 23.67 15.18 2.04
C GLY A 315 22.91 14.37 0.98
N ILE A 316 21.62 14.59 0.81
CA ILE A 316 20.82 13.98 -0.26
C ILE A 316 20.73 14.94 -1.44
N VAL A 317 21.10 14.47 -2.63
CA VAL A 317 21.07 15.24 -3.88
C VAL A 317 19.78 15.00 -4.66
N LYS A 318 19.37 13.73 -4.75
CA LYS A 318 18.11 13.31 -5.39
C LYS A 318 17.40 12.27 -4.53
N LEU A 319 16.10 12.26 -4.59
CA LEU A 319 15.22 11.23 -3.98
C LEU A 319 14.25 10.75 -5.05
N ALA A 320 14.36 9.48 -5.39
CA ALA A 320 13.44 8.84 -6.32
C ALA A 320 12.42 8.01 -5.54
N LYS A 321 11.16 8.12 -5.90
CA LYS A 321 10.06 7.33 -5.36
C LYS A 321 9.28 6.68 -6.49
N VAL A 322 8.99 5.39 -6.34
CA VAL A 322 8.17 4.60 -7.27
C VAL A 322 7.05 3.94 -6.50
N PHE A 323 5.84 4.04 -7.03
CA PHE A 323 4.65 3.44 -6.42
C PHE A 323 4.20 2.25 -7.26
N VAL A 324 4.18 1.08 -6.64
CA VAL A 324 3.76 -0.18 -7.28
C VAL A 324 2.44 -0.63 -6.66
N ALA A 325 1.42 -0.78 -7.50
CA ALA A 325 0.13 -1.32 -7.10
C ALA A 325 0.09 -2.84 -7.34
N ASN A 326 -0.40 -3.57 -6.36
CA ASN A 326 -0.58 -5.00 -6.44
C ASN A 326 -2.03 -5.36 -6.10
N LYS A 327 -2.63 -6.21 -6.95
CA LYS A 327 -3.95 -6.82 -6.71
C LYS A 327 -3.74 -8.17 -6.03
N ARG A 328 -4.10 -8.26 -4.75
CA ARG A 328 -3.92 -9.48 -3.95
C ARG A 328 -5.24 -10.21 -3.80
N LYS A 329 -5.38 -11.33 -4.51
CA LYS A 329 -6.46 -12.28 -4.33
C LYS A 329 -6.29 -13.07 -3.04
N LEU A 330 -7.38 -13.67 -2.56
CA LEU A 330 -7.32 -14.56 -1.42
C LEU A 330 -6.57 -15.85 -1.77
N LYS A 331 -5.61 -16.23 -0.93
CA LYS A 331 -4.77 -17.43 -1.11
C LYS A 331 -4.82 -18.32 0.12
N VAL A 332 -4.43 -19.59 -0.05
CA VAL A 332 -4.16 -20.49 1.07
C VAL A 332 -3.05 -19.89 1.95
N GLY A 333 -3.26 -19.88 3.27
CA GLY A 333 -2.37 -19.26 4.24
C GLY A 333 -2.74 -17.82 4.62
N ASP A 334 -3.68 -17.18 3.93
CA ASP A 334 -4.19 -15.86 4.31
C ASP A 334 -5.08 -15.96 5.55
N LYS A 335 -5.03 -14.92 6.39
CA LYS A 335 -5.79 -14.86 7.62
C LYS A 335 -7.12 -14.16 7.42
N MET A 336 -8.20 -14.79 7.87
CA MET A 336 -9.54 -14.25 7.89
C MET A 336 -10.13 -14.23 9.29
N ALA A 337 -11.07 -13.37 9.53
CA ALA A 337 -11.77 -13.29 10.82
C ALA A 337 -13.21 -12.81 10.64
N GLY A 338 -14.07 -13.17 11.58
CA GLY A 338 -15.35 -12.50 11.78
C GLY A 338 -15.23 -11.31 12.73
N ARG A 339 -16.37 -10.84 13.27
CA ARG A 339 -16.44 -9.70 14.22
C ARG A 339 -16.44 -10.11 15.70
N HIS A 340 -16.33 -11.41 16.00
CA HIS A 340 -16.47 -11.98 17.35
C HIS A 340 -15.18 -12.61 17.89
N GLY A 341 -14.01 -12.18 17.39
CA GLY A 341 -12.74 -12.76 17.79
C GLY A 341 -12.45 -14.14 17.16
N ASN A 342 -13.32 -14.62 16.30
CA ASN A 342 -13.16 -15.85 15.53
C ASN A 342 -12.20 -15.60 14.35
N LYS A 343 -10.95 -15.95 14.54
CA LYS A 343 -9.87 -15.84 13.55
C LYS A 343 -9.49 -17.21 13.03
N GLY A 344 -9.13 -17.28 11.77
CA GLY A 344 -8.65 -18.52 11.17
C GLY A 344 -7.77 -18.26 9.97
N ILE A 345 -7.17 -19.33 9.44
CA ILE A 345 -6.29 -19.31 8.29
C ILE A 345 -6.91 -20.16 7.19
N VAL A 346 -6.91 -19.66 5.97
CA VAL A 346 -7.38 -20.39 4.80
C VAL A 346 -6.47 -21.60 4.59
N ALA A 347 -7.02 -22.80 4.80
CA ALA A 347 -6.28 -24.05 4.64
C ALA A 347 -6.45 -24.63 3.23
N ARG A 348 -7.64 -24.48 2.65
CA ARG A 348 -7.94 -25.05 1.35
C ARG A 348 -8.96 -24.19 0.60
N ILE A 349 -8.78 -24.12 -0.73
CA ILE A 349 -9.75 -23.56 -1.66
C ILE A 349 -10.27 -24.74 -2.47
N VAL A 350 -11.58 -24.97 -2.41
CA VAL A 350 -12.26 -26.11 -3.02
C VAL A 350 -13.16 -25.60 -4.14
N ARG A 351 -13.32 -26.39 -5.20
CA ARG A 351 -14.22 -26.05 -6.30
C ARG A 351 -15.64 -25.87 -5.79
N GLN A 352 -16.41 -25.03 -6.45
CA GLN A 352 -17.78 -24.72 -6.02
C GLN A 352 -18.68 -25.97 -6.03
N GLU A 353 -18.45 -26.87 -7.00
CA GLU A 353 -19.20 -28.12 -7.17
C GLU A 353 -18.96 -29.11 -6.03
N ASP A 354 -17.72 -29.11 -5.49
CA ASP A 354 -17.28 -30.05 -4.45
C ASP A 354 -17.61 -29.54 -3.04
N MET A 355 -18.10 -28.29 -2.91
CA MET A 355 -18.49 -27.73 -1.62
C MET A 355 -19.79 -28.36 -1.09
N PRO A 356 -19.94 -28.48 0.24
CA PRO A 356 -21.22 -28.86 0.83
C PRO A 356 -22.34 -27.91 0.37
N PHE A 357 -23.52 -28.46 0.10
CA PHE A 357 -24.65 -27.68 -0.39
C PHE A 357 -25.94 -27.99 0.39
N LEU A 358 -26.85 -27.04 0.37
CA LEU A 358 -28.17 -27.13 0.97
C LEU A 358 -29.11 -27.98 0.10
N GLU A 359 -30.25 -28.38 0.64
CA GLU A 359 -31.30 -29.12 -0.08
C GLU A 359 -31.82 -28.39 -1.33
N ASP A 360 -31.75 -27.05 -1.33
CA ASP A 360 -32.10 -26.21 -2.48
C ASP A 360 -31.00 -26.16 -3.57
N GLY A 361 -29.91 -26.91 -3.41
CA GLY A 361 -28.77 -26.93 -4.30
C GLY A 361 -27.80 -25.75 -4.13
N THR A 362 -28.02 -24.86 -3.17
CA THR A 362 -27.12 -23.71 -2.94
C THR A 362 -25.87 -24.15 -2.19
N PRO A 363 -24.66 -24.01 -2.77
CA PRO A 363 -23.43 -24.35 -2.07
C PRO A 363 -23.10 -23.33 -0.97
N VAL A 364 -22.39 -23.79 0.06
CA VAL A 364 -21.81 -22.90 1.08
C VAL A 364 -20.51 -22.28 0.56
N ASP A 365 -20.23 -21.06 1.02
CA ASP A 365 -19.01 -20.35 0.62
C ASP A 365 -17.82 -20.70 1.50
N ILE A 366 -18.09 -20.95 2.78
CA ILE A 366 -17.06 -21.17 3.82
C ILE A 366 -17.51 -22.29 4.73
N VAL A 367 -16.59 -23.17 5.11
CA VAL A 367 -16.79 -24.19 6.14
C VAL A 367 -15.89 -23.89 7.34
N LEU A 368 -16.50 -23.72 8.48
CA LEU A 368 -15.83 -23.43 9.76
C LEU A 368 -15.92 -24.62 10.72
N ASN A 369 -14.90 -24.76 11.58
CA ASN A 369 -14.89 -25.78 12.61
C ASN A 369 -15.77 -25.36 13.79
N PRO A 370 -16.78 -26.14 14.18
CA PRO A 370 -17.62 -25.83 15.33
C PRO A 370 -16.88 -25.93 16.67
N LEU A 371 -15.80 -26.71 16.77
CA LEU A 371 -15.01 -26.86 18.00
C LEU A 371 -14.34 -25.56 18.46
N GLY A 372 -14.16 -24.59 17.56
CA GLY A 372 -13.63 -23.26 17.88
C GLY A 372 -14.61 -22.36 18.65
N VAL A 373 -15.89 -22.73 18.78
CA VAL A 373 -16.92 -21.91 19.42
C VAL A 373 -17.03 -22.16 20.94
N PRO A 374 -17.18 -23.41 21.43
CA PRO A 374 -17.46 -23.65 22.85
C PRO A 374 -16.35 -23.20 23.78
N SER A 375 -15.11 -23.51 23.43
CA SER A 375 -13.93 -23.17 24.26
C SER A 375 -13.69 -21.66 24.38
N ARG A 376 -14.10 -20.88 23.37
CA ARG A 376 -13.91 -19.43 23.32
C ARG A 376 -15.13 -18.63 23.73
N MET A 377 -16.26 -19.30 23.95
CA MET A 377 -17.53 -18.70 24.45
C MET A 377 -18.02 -17.50 23.62
N ASN A 378 -17.67 -17.40 22.35
CA ASN A 378 -18.08 -16.33 21.44
C ASN A 378 -19.36 -16.70 20.68
N LEU A 379 -20.46 -16.93 21.41
CA LEU A 379 -21.75 -17.35 20.86
C LEU A 379 -22.39 -16.33 19.92
N GLY A 380 -22.01 -15.07 20.02
CA GLY A 380 -22.47 -14.01 19.13
C GLY A 380 -22.27 -14.30 17.64
N GLN A 381 -21.25 -15.08 17.26
CA GLN A 381 -21.05 -15.50 15.88
C GLN A 381 -22.16 -16.42 15.36
N ILE A 382 -22.70 -17.29 16.23
CA ILE A 382 -23.81 -18.18 15.86
C ILE A 382 -25.10 -17.37 15.72
N TYR A 383 -25.37 -16.47 16.65
CA TYR A 383 -26.55 -15.59 16.56
C TYR A 383 -26.50 -14.69 15.32
N GLU A 384 -25.34 -14.12 15.02
CA GLU A 384 -25.11 -13.37 13.78
C GLU A 384 -25.40 -14.24 12.55
N THR A 385 -24.90 -15.46 12.52
CA THR A 385 -25.05 -16.38 11.40
C THR A 385 -26.52 -16.71 11.12
N VAL A 386 -27.29 -17.00 12.16
CA VAL A 386 -28.71 -17.36 12.05
C VAL A 386 -29.55 -16.15 11.66
N LEU A 387 -29.34 -15.02 12.32
CA LEU A 387 -30.07 -13.78 12.04
C LEU A 387 -29.70 -13.23 10.66
N GLY A 388 -28.43 -13.38 10.25
CA GLY A 388 -27.95 -13.02 8.92
C GLY A 388 -28.64 -13.81 7.80
N TRP A 389 -28.91 -15.10 8.01
CA TRP A 389 -29.67 -15.89 7.04
C TRP A 389 -31.12 -15.44 6.96
N ALA A 390 -31.77 -15.19 8.10
CA ALA A 390 -33.12 -14.62 8.14
C ALA A 390 -33.16 -13.27 7.41
N GLY A 391 -32.20 -12.37 7.66
CA GLY A 391 -32.09 -11.08 7.00
C GLY A 391 -31.91 -11.19 5.49
N GLN A 392 -31.11 -12.13 5.01
CA GLN A 392 -30.92 -12.39 3.57
C GLN A 392 -32.23 -12.80 2.89
N LYS A 393 -33.02 -13.68 3.53
CA LYS A 393 -34.32 -14.12 2.98
C LYS A 393 -35.40 -13.02 3.04
N LEU A 394 -35.41 -12.20 4.08
CA LEU A 394 -36.37 -11.11 4.25
C LEU A 394 -35.93 -9.81 3.50
N GLY A 395 -34.73 -9.75 2.96
CA GLY A 395 -34.18 -8.54 2.35
C GLY A 395 -33.91 -7.40 3.34
N MET A 396 -33.69 -7.72 4.62
CA MET A 396 -33.49 -6.77 5.70
C MET A 396 -32.05 -6.77 6.22
N LYS A 397 -31.61 -5.62 6.74
CA LYS A 397 -30.36 -5.51 7.50
C LYS A 397 -30.67 -5.34 8.98
N PHE A 398 -29.91 -6.00 9.82
CA PHE A 398 -30.01 -5.89 11.28
C PHE A 398 -28.85 -5.08 11.84
N ALA A 399 -29.14 -4.14 12.72
CA ALA A 399 -28.16 -3.40 13.51
C ALA A 399 -28.36 -3.79 14.99
N THR A 400 -27.35 -4.40 15.56
CA THR A 400 -27.37 -4.89 16.96
C THR A 400 -26.23 -4.23 17.73
N PRO A 401 -26.45 -3.06 18.39
CA PRO A 401 -25.48 -2.44 19.28
C PRO A 401 -25.04 -3.38 20.40
N ILE A 402 -23.86 -3.16 20.95
CA ILE A 402 -23.23 -4.07 21.94
C ILE A 402 -24.11 -4.31 23.17
N PHE A 403 -24.79 -3.26 23.65
CA PHE A 403 -25.62 -3.32 24.86
C PHE A 403 -27.13 -3.36 24.60
N ASP A 404 -27.53 -3.39 23.34
CA ASP A 404 -28.93 -3.47 22.88
C ASP A 404 -29.00 -4.47 21.70
N GLY A 405 -28.58 -5.69 21.97
CA GLY A 405 -28.58 -6.80 21.01
C GLY A 405 -29.93 -7.49 20.93
N ALA A 406 -30.09 -8.36 19.92
CA ALA A 406 -31.29 -9.17 19.76
C ALA A 406 -31.36 -10.28 20.82
N SER A 407 -32.51 -10.44 21.41
CA SER A 407 -32.81 -11.56 22.30
C SER A 407 -33.04 -12.86 21.52
N LEU A 408 -32.99 -14.01 22.21
CA LEU A 408 -33.24 -15.31 21.58
C LEU A 408 -34.67 -15.40 21.00
N ASP A 409 -35.65 -14.81 21.70
CA ASP A 409 -37.05 -14.81 21.27
C ASP A 409 -37.23 -13.97 20.00
N GLU A 410 -36.54 -12.84 19.91
CA GLU A 410 -36.56 -12.02 18.70
C GLU A 410 -35.89 -12.72 17.51
N ILE A 411 -34.74 -13.40 17.72
CA ILE A 411 -34.05 -14.18 16.68
C ILE A 411 -35.01 -15.31 16.21
N SER A 412 -35.64 -16.04 17.12
CA SER A 412 -36.62 -17.09 16.79
C SER A 412 -37.79 -16.52 15.99
N GLY A 413 -38.32 -15.38 16.38
CA GLY A 413 -39.42 -14.73 15.66
C GLY A 413 -39.03 -14.29 14.24
N TYR A 414 -37.79 -13.84 14.00
CA TYR A 414 -37.29 -13.51 12.65
C TYR A 414 -37.01 -14.76 11.81
N THR A 415 -36.48 -15.83 12.41
CA THR A 415 -36.24 -17.09 11.70
C THR A 415 -37.55 -17.75 11.24
N GLU A 416 -38.60 -17.72 12.09
CA GLU A 416 -39.94 -18.18 11.72
C GLU A 416 -40.53 -17.37 10.57
N LYS A 417 -40.48 -16.03 10.64
CA LYS A 417 -40.94 -15.14 9.56
C LYS A 417 -40.20 -15.37 8.25
N ALA A 418 -38.91 -15.69 8.31
CA ALA A 418 -38.06 -15.96 7.14
C ALA A 418 -38.22 -17.40 6.62
N ASN A 419 -38.97 -18.25 7.30
CA ASN A 419 -39.06 -19.68 7.03
C ASN A 419 -37.68 -20.35 6.98
N VAL A 420 -36.83 -20.03 7.97
CA VAL A 420 -35.50 -20.60 8.20
C VAL A 420 -35.62 -21.62 9.33
N PRO A 421 -34.94 -22.79 9.23
CA PRO A 421 -34.94 -23.77 10.32
C PRO A 421 -34.48 -23.15 11.64
N SER A 422 -35.04 -23.65 12.76
CA SER A 422 -34.69 -23.18 14.11
C SER A 422 -33.17 -23.24 14.31
N PHE A 423 -32.58 -22.15 14.80
CA PHE A 423 -31.11 -21.98 14.93
C PHE A 423 -30.30 -22.26 13.69
N GLY A 424 -30.91 -22.20 12.49
CA GLY A 424 -30.21 -22.44 11.21
C GLY A 424 -29.74 -23.89 11.03
N VAL A 425 -30.23 -24.83 11.82
CA VAL A 425 -29.83 -26.23 11.77
C VAL A 425 -30.50 -26.91 10.58
N THR A 426 -29.69 -27.37 9.64
CA THR A 426 -30.19 -28.04 8.44
C THR A 426 -29.23 -29.16 7.99
N HIS A 427 -29.75 -30.07 7.18
CA HIS A 427 -28.92 -31.10 6.57
C HIS A 427 -28.21 -30.56 5.33
N LEU A 428 -26.94 -30.91 5.23
CA LEU A 428 -26.12 -30.61 4.07
C LEU A 428 -25.83 -31.89 3.28
N TYR A 429 -25.50 -31.72 2.01
CA TYR A 429 -25.10 -32.78 1.10
C TYR A 429 -23.64 -32.56 0.69
N ASP A 430 -22.87 -33.65 0.56
CA ASP A 430 -21.48 -33.58 0.09
C ASP A 430 -21.46 -33.31 -1.42
N GLY A 431 -20.72 -32.28 -1.85
CA GLY A 431 -20.58 -31.91 -3.25
C GLY A 431 -19.89 -32.97 -4.10
N GLU A 432 -18.99 -33.79 -3.52
CA GLU A 432 -18.25 -34.82 -4.22
C GLU A 432 -19.09 -36.12 -4.45
N THR A 433 -19.85 -36.54 -3.43
CA THR A 433 -20.60 -37.80 -3.47
C THR A 433 -22.08 -37.60 -3.73
N GLY A 434 -22.63 -36.41 -3.46
CA GLY A 434 -24.07 -36.15 -3.50
C GLY A 434 -24.84 -36.74 -2.33
N GLU A 435 -24.16 -37.41 -1.39
CA GLU A 435 -24.79 -38.02 -0.23
C GLU A 435 -25.07 -36.99 0.87
N ARG A 436 -26.13 -37.24 1.62
CA ARG A 436 -26.47 -36.40 2.77
C ARG A 436 -25.55 -36.71 3.95
N PHE A 437 -25.06 -35.67 4.64
CA PHE A 437 -24.32 -35.84 5.89
C PHE A 437 -25.22 -36.38 7.00
N ASP A 438 -24.68 -37.28 7.83
CA ASP A 438 -25.42 -37.94 8.94
C ASP A 438 -25.92 -36.94 9.96
N GLN A 439 -25.13 -35.92 10.28
CA GLN A 439 -25.45 -34.92 11.27
C GLN A 439 -25.87 -33.60 10.62
N PRO A 440 -26.92 -32.95 11.12
CA PRO A 440 -27.26 -31.60 10.66
C PRO A 440 -26.22 -30.60 11.13
N ALA A 441 -26.02 -29.54 10.36
CA ALA A 441 -25.08 -28.45 10.66
C ALA A 441 -25.80 -27.11 10.75
N THR A 442 -25.25 -26.19 11.52
CA THR A 442 -25.72 -24.80 11.54
C THR A 442 -25.20 -24.08 10.30
N VAL A 443 -26.13 -23.60 9.50
CA VAL A 443 -25.85 -22.82 8.29
C VAL A 443 -26.43 -21.43 8.41
N GLY A 444 -25.81 -20.46 7.80
CA GLY A 444 -26.33 -19.11 7.75
C GLY A 444 -25.38 -18.12 7.07
N VAL A 445 -25.51 -16.86 7.38
CA VAL A 445 -24.71 -15.78 6.77
C VAL A 445 -23.98 -15.02 7.85
N ILE A 446 -22.66 -14.97 7.76
CA ILE A 446 -21.79 -14.24 8.68
C ILE A 446 -20.93 -13.23 7.90
N TYR A 447 -20.61 -12.12 8.56
CA TYR A 447 -19.72 -11.10 8.01
C TYR A 447 -18.27 -11.49 8.24
N MET A 448 -17.53 -11.72 7.14
CA MET A 448 -16.13 -12.13 7.16
C MET A 448 -15.24 -11.02 6.64
N ILE A 449 -14.06 -10.92 7.23
CA ILE A 449 -13.06 -9.88 6.92
C ILE A 449 -11.73 -10.57 6.59
N LYS A 450 -11.09 -10.18 5.49
CA LYS A 450 -9.70 -10.52 5.20
C LYS A 450 -8.77 -9.61 6.00
N LEU A 451 -7.87 -10.20 6.78
CA LEU A 451 -6.91 -9.43 7.57
C LEU A 451 -5.65 -9.10 6.74
N SER A 452 -4.91 -8.08 7.17
CA SER A 452 -3.67 -7.64 6.51
C SER A 452 -2.48 -8.61 6.71
N HIS A 453 -2.69 -9.72 7.42
CA HIS A 453 -1.70 -10.80 7.59
C HIS A 453 -1.80 -11.79 6.44
N MET A 454 -1.16 -11.49 5.32
CA MET A 454 -1.18 -12.32 4.12
C MET A 454 0.07 -13.18 4.03
N VAL A 455 -0.06 -14.37 3.44
CA VAL A 455 1.04 -15.34 3.32
C VAL A 455 2.21 -14.80 2.51
N ASP A 456 1.95 -14.04 1.43
CA ASP A 456 2.99 -13.46 0.57
C ASP A 456 3.96 -12.54 1.34
N ASP A 457 3.46 -11.85 2.37
CA ASP A 457 4.29 -10.98 3.21
C ASP A 457 5.13 -11.75 4.23
N LYS A 458 4.75 -12.98 4.57
CA LYS A 458 5.38 -13.81 5.60
C LYS A 458 6.24 -14.93 5.04
N MET A 459 5.94 -15.41 3.84
CA MET A 459 6.70 -16.46 3.19
C MET A 459 8.12 -15.97 2.93
N HIS A 460 9.10 -16.73 3.40
CA HIS A 460 10.51 -16.40 3.28
C HIS A 460 11.36 -17.66 3.16
N ALA A 461 12.35 -17.62 2.27
CA ALA A 461 13.35 -18.66 2.10
C ALA A 461 14.71 -18.03 1.84
N ARG A 462 15.76 -18.73 2.21
CA ARG A 462 17.14 -18.30 2.01
C ARG A 462 18.00 -19.50 1.60
N SER A 463 18.87 -19.28 0.64
CA SER A 463 20.02 -20.18 0.35
C SER A 463 21.30 -19.52 0.83
N ILE A 464 21.72 -18.46 0.20
CA ILE A 464 22.88 -17.63 0.53
C ILE A 464 22.41 -16.21 0.76
N GLY A 465 23.01 -15.50 1.72
CA GLY A 465 22.64 -14.13 2.03
C GLY A 465 23.68 -13.44 2.92
N PRO A 466 23.37 -12.28 3.48
CA PRO A 466 24.29 -11.52 4.32
C PRO A 466 24.54 -12.20 5.68
N TYR A 467 25.74 -12.01 6.18
CA TYR A 467 26.23 -12.55 7.45
C TYR A 467 26.64 -11.42 8.40
N SER A 468 26.59 -11.69 9.70
CA SER A 468 27.11 -10.79 10.74
C SER A 468 28.63 -10.62 10.58
N LEU A 469 29.13 -9.43 10.82
CA LEU A 469 30.57 -9.14 10.69
C LEU A 469 31.43 -9.83 11.76
N ILE A 470 30.91 -9.98 12.98
CA ILE A 470 31.67 -10.51 14.12
C ILE A 470 31.52 -12.04 14.19
N THR A 471 30.29 -12.52 14.33
CA THR A 471 30.00 -13.95 14.54
C THR A 471 29.93 -14.74 13.25
N GLN A 472 29.91 -14.11 12.08
CA GLN A 472 29.75 -14.75 10.78
C GLN A 472 28.47 -15.59 10.63
N GLN A 473 27.51 -15.41 11.53
CA GLN A 473 26.21 -16.07 11.48
C GLN A 473 25.28 -15.39 10.47
N PRO A 474 24.35 -16.12 9.85
CA PRO A 474 23.32 -15.53 9.01
C PRO A 474 22.53 -14.48 9.78
N LEU A 475 22.25 -13.33 9.15
CA LEU A 475 21.37 -12.33 9.74
C LEU A 475 19.96 -12.90 9.92
N GLY A 476 19.17 -12.32 10.83
CA GLY A 476 17.77 -12.69 11.05
C GLY A 476 16.79 -11.76 10.31
N GLY A 477 15.58 -12.26 10.08
CA GLY A 477 14.46 -11.48 9.52
C GLY A 477 14.36 -11.45 8.00
N LYS A 478 13.14 -11.40 7.49
CA LYS A 478 12.83 -11.39 6.05
C LYS A 478 13.40 -10.15 5.34
N ALA A 479 13.34 -8.97 5.97
CA ALA A 479 13.81 -7.71 5.40
C ALA A 479 15.32 -7.70 5.09
N GLN A 480 16.11 -8.46 5.86
CA GLN A 480 17.56 -8.58 5.70
C GLN A 480 17.97 -9.83 4.91
N PHE A 481 17.03 -10.50 4.26
CA PHE A 481 17.25 -11.80 3.63
C PHE A 481 17.93 -12.78 4.59
N GLY A 482 17.43 -12.82 5.83
CA GLY A 482 18.01 -13.60 6.93
C GLY A 482 17.60 -15.05 6.93
N GLY A 483 18.30 -15.85 7.75
CA GLY A 483 17.99 -17.25 7.99
C GLY A 483 17.00 -17.47 9.12
N GLN A 484 16.52 -18.69 9.25
CA GLN A 484 15.69 -19.12 10.38
C GLN A 484 16.57 -19.35 11.61
N ARG A 485 16.04 -19.01 12.78
CA ARG A 485 16.73 -19.29 14.04
C ARG A 485 16.50 -20.76 14.44
N PHE A 486 17.58 -21.49 14.58
CA PHE A 486 17.58 -22.82 15.20
C PHE A 486 17.93 -22.64 16.67
N GLY A 487 16.93 -22.66 17.55
CA GLY A 487 17.08 -22.34 18.95
C GLY A 487 17.61 -23.54 19.78
N GLU A 488 17.78 -23.31 21.08
CA GLU A 488 18.28 -24.32 22.02
C GLU A 488 17.36 -25.55 22.11
N MET A 489 16.04 -25.32 22.11
CA MET A 489 15.04 -26.41 22.17
C MET A 489 15.08 -27.28 20.90
N GLU A 490 15.30 -26.71 19.73
CA GLU A 490 15.43 -27.44 18.47
C GLU A 490 16.71 -28.29 18.46
N VAL A 491 17.80 -27.81 19.07
CA VAL A 491 19.01 -28.58 19.28
C VAL A 491 18.73 -29.79 20.14
N TRP A 492 18.02 -29.66 21.26
CA TRP A 492 17.63 -30.79 22.12
C TRP A 492 16.80 -31.84 21.38
N ALA A 493 15.95 -31.43 20.47
CA ALA A 493 15.17 -32.35 19.63
C ALA A 493 16.09 -33.21 18.77
N LEU A 494 17.11 -32.63 18.13
CA LEU A 494 18.07 -33.37 17.32
C LEU A 494 18.96 -34.30 18.18
N GLU A 495 19.34 -33.85 19.37
CA GLU A 495 20.06 -34.67 20.33
C GLU A 495 19.23 -35.89 20.75
N ALA A 496 17.95 -35.71 21.03
CA ALA A 496 17.02 -36.79 21.38
C ALA A 496 16.88 -37.85 20.29
N PHE A 497 16.92 -37.42 19.01
CA PHE A 497 16.93 -38.34 17.87
C PHE A 497 18.32 -38.95 17.55
N GLY A 498 19.38 -38.51 18.22
CA GLY A 498 20.74 -38.94 17.94
C GLY A 498 21.28 -38.50 16.58
N ALA A 499 20.72 -37.45 16.00
CA ALA A 499 21.06 -36.94 14.66
C ALA A 499 22.32 -36.05 14.71
N SER A 500 23.47 -36.58 15.10
CA SER A 500 24.71 -35.82 15.32
C SER A 500 25.25 -35.15 14.06
N HIS A 501 25.23 -35.84 12.93
CA HIS A 501 25.72 -35.28 11.66
C HIS A 501 24.88 -34.11 11.17
N ILE A 502 23.55 -34.17 11.31
CA ILE A 502 22.65 -33.08 10.97
C ILE A 502 22.89 -31.89 11.91
N LEU A 503 23.05 -32.13 13.19
CA LEU A 503 23.35 -31.08 14.17
C LEU A 503 24.68 -30.39 13.84
N GLN A 504 25.73 -31.15 13.51
CA GLN A 504 27.02 -30.60 13.10
C GLN A 504 26.89 -29.75 11.83
N GLU A 505 26.16 -30.21 10.83
CA GLU A 505 25.93 -29.48 9.60
C GLU A 505 25.19 -28.15 9.84
N ILE A 506 24.15 -28.14 10.66
CA ILE A 506 23.39 -26.96 11.01
C ILE A 506 24.25 -25.94 11.75
N LEU A 507 25.11 -26.38 12.67
CA LEU A 507 25.97 -25.51 13.47
C LEU A 507 27.19 -24.96 12.71
N THR A 508 27.65 -25.63 11.64
CA THR A 508 28.88 -25.28 10.93
C THR A 508 28.65 -24.78 9.52
N VAL A 509 28.51 -25.65 8.55
CA VAL A 509 28.47 -25.31 7.12
C VAL A 509 27.22 -24.52 6.69
N LYS A 510 26.14 -24.69 7.43
CA LYS A 510 24.89 -23.89 7.22
C LYS A 510 24.87 -22.59 8.03
N SER A 511 25.82 -22.35 8.91
CA SER A 511 25.85 -21.19 9.81
C SER A 511 27.12 -20.37 9.68
N ASP A 512 28.12 -20.61 10.54
CA ASP A 512 29.24 -19.70 10.77
C ASP A 512 30.65 -20.24 10.39
N ASP A 513 30.75 -21.44 9.83
CA ASP A 513 31.98 -21.92 9.24
C ASP A 513 32.23 -21.26 7.86
N VAL A 514 33.03 -20.19 7.85
CA VAL A 514 33.28 -19.38 6.65
C VAL A 514 33.92 -20.20 5.53
N VAL A 515 34.95 -21.01 5.87
CA VAL A 515 35.68 -21.84 4.89
C VAL A 515 34.82 -23.01 4.43
N GLY A 516 34.12 -23.64 5.38
CA GLY A 516 33.22 -24.77 5.11
C GLY A 516 32.07 -24.38 4.18
N ARG A 517 31.47 -23.20 4.35
CA ARG A 517 30.43 -22.68 3.46
C ARG A 517 30.89 -22.60 2.00
N ALA A 518 32.05 -22.00 1.78
CA ALA A 518 32.60 -21.83 0.42
C ALA A 518 32.90 -23.18 -0.24
N LYS A 519 33.55 -24.09 0.49
CA LYS A 519 33.85 -25.43 -0.02
C LYS A 519 32.60 -26.27 -0.29
N THR A 520 31.59 -26.16 0.59
CA THR A 520 30.31 -26.86 0.41
C THR A 520 29.57 -26.37 -0.82
N TYR A 521 29.53 -25.04 -1.05
CA TYR A 521 28.94 -24.48 -2.24
C TYR A 521 29.68 -24.94 -3.52
N GLU A 522 31.01 -24.95 -3.49
CA GLU A 522 31.82 -25.45 -4.59
C GLU A 522 31.54 -26.92 -4.89
N ALA A 523 31.47 -27.76 -3.84
CA ALA A 523 31.16 -29.19 -3.96
C ALA A 523 29.77 -29.43 -4.57
N ILE A 524 28.75 -28.64 -4.17
CA ILE A 524 27.41 -28.74 -4.73
C ILE A 524 27.42 -28.41 -6.23
N VAL A 525 28.12 -27.33 -6.60
CA VAL A 525 28.19 -26.91 -8.02
C VAL A 525 28.94 -27.91 -8.89
N LYS A 526 30.01 -28.51 -8.38
CA LYS A 526 30.83 -29.51 -9.08
C LYS A 526 30.25 -30.92 -9.03
N GLY A 527 29.34 -31.20 -8.10
CA GLY A 527 28.83 -32.57 -7.85
C GLY A 527 29.80 -33.44 -7.03
N ASP A 528 30.75 -32.85 -6.33
CA ASP A 528 31.72 -33.53 -5.49
C ASP A 528 31.13 -33.92 -4.12
N PRO A 529 31.74 -34.86 -3.39
CA PRO A 529 31.36 -35.20 -2.03
C PRO A 529 31.46 -33.97 -1.11
N MET A 530 30.57 -33.91 -0.12
CA MET A 530 30.57 -32.82 0.85
C MET A 530 31.87 -32.81 1.68
N PRO A 531 32.49 -31.63 1.87
CA PRO A 531 33.70 -31.51 2.69
C PRO A 531 33.39 -31.74 4.17
N THR A 532 34.43 -32.13 4.93
CA THR A 532 34.33 -32.20 6.39
C THR A 532 34.12 -30.79 6.97
N PRO A 533 33.17 -30.63 7.92
CA PRO A 533 32.94 -29.34 8.57
C PRO A 533 34.17 -28.89 9.39
N GLY A 534 34.35 -27.55 9.42
CA GLY A 534 35.37 -26.90 10.23
C GLY A 534 34.86 -26.50 11.62
N ILE A 535 35.58 -25.59 12.25
CA ILE A 535 35.21 -25.01 13.56
C ILE A 535 34.30 -23.77 13.33
N PRO A 536 33.20 -23.64 14.07
CA PRO A 536 32.35 -22.46 14.03
C PRO A 536 33.12 -21.18 14.42
N GLU A 537 32.94 -20.08 13.67
CA GLU A 537 33.60 -18.82 13.98
C GLU A 537 33.14 -18.22 15.32
N SER A 538 31.92 -18.47 15.73
CA SER A 538 31.41 -18.10 17.06
C SER A 538 32.21 -18.73 18.20
N PHE A 539 32.76 -19.92 18.00
CA PHE A 539 33.68 -20.57 18.95
C PHE A 539 35.05 -19.86 19.01
N ASN A 540 35.58 -19.40 17.88
CA ASN A 540 36.79 -18.57 17.84
C ASN A 540 36.57 -17.23 18.57
N VAL A 541 35.43 -16.60 18.41
CA VAL A 541 35.04 -15.38 19.15
C VAL A 541 35.03 -15.66 20.65
N LEU A 542 34.41 -16.75 21.10
CA LEU A 542 34.43 -17.18 22.51
C LEU A 542 35.84 -17.36 23.04
N MET A 543 36.73 -18.02 22.28
CA MET A 543 38.13 -18.20 22.69
C MET A 543 38.86 -16.86 22.83
N HIS A 544 38.61 -15.91 21.94
CA HIS A 544 39.17 -14.56 22.03
C HIS A 544 38.66 -13.79 23.25
N GLU A 545 37.36 -13.89 23.57
CA GLU A 545 36.76 -13.31 24.76
C GLU A 545 37.35 -13.90 26.06
N LEU A 546 37.51 -15.23 26.14
CA LEU A 546 38.14 -15.88 27.26
C LEU A 546 39.61 -15.48 27.44
N ARG A 547 40.37 -15.35 26.36
CA ARG A 547 41.74 -14.81 26.39
C ARG A 547 41.77 -13.36 26.85
N GLY A 548 40.78 -12.55 26.45
CA GLY A 548 40.62 -11.17 26.94
C GLY A 548 40.37 -11.07 28.45
N LEU A 549 39.76 -12.10 29.04
CA LEU A 549 39.61 -12.26 30.50
C LEU A 549 40.87 -12.82 31.19
N GLY A 550 41.98 -13.03 30.47
CA GLY A 550 43.25 -13.51 31.01
C GLY A 550 43.34 -15.04 31.10
N LEU A 551 42.40 -15.80 30.51
CA LEU A 551 42.42 -17.25 30.47
C LEU A 551 43.21 -17.75 29.25
N THR A 552 44.03 -18.77 29.42
CA THR A 552 44.70 -19.46 28.30
C THR A 552 43.81 -20.56 27.79
N VAL A 553 43.36 -20.43 26.54
CA VAL A 553 42.54 -21.43 25.86
C VAL A 553 43.29 -21.90 24.62
N ALA A 554 43.49 -23.20 24.52
CA ALA A 554 44.11 -23.88 23.37
C ALA A 554 43.25 -25.07 22.94
N LEU A 555 43.23 -25.34 21.64
CA LEU A 555 42.66 -26.54 21.08
C LEU A 555 43.79 -27.58 21.00
N GLU A 556 43.60 -28.72 21.64
CA GLU A 556 44.47 -29.89 21.46
C GLU A 556 43.92 -30.70 20.26
N ALA A 557 44.78 -31.01 19.29
CA ALA A 557 44.44 -31.76 18.08
C ALA A 557 44.33 -33.26 18.36
#